data_3b3bbfb02d658928f9f1b48ab34ffd9a
#
_entry.id   3b3bbfb02d658928f9f1b48ab34ffd9a
#
_cell.length_a   1.000
_cell.length_b   1.000
_cell.length_c   1.000
_cell.angle_alpha   90.00
_cell.angle_beta   90.00
_cell.angle_gamma   90.00
#
_symmetry.space_group_name_H-M   'P 1'
#
loop_
_entity.id
_entity.type
_entity.pdbx_description
1 polymer ?
#
loop_
_entity_poly.entity_id
_entity_poly.type
_entity_poly.pdbx_seq_one_letter_code
_entity_poly.pdbx_strand_id
1 'polypeptide(L)'
;PITDQFNQWLDEVREMLRREVDYDLEAHTTRHFRRILAEDSRFVVPEIIDEYSSHNIMCMSFEHGISVNDPAVLELSQQRRNFIGRAIMELCCREVFEWNKMQTDPNFGNYLLRIGEDNAHDQIVLLDFGAIRDFDDDVLGPGREMIRASYHHDAERLKRAMAALDFLSDNPPPRLLEDFSALCFEAIEVLQDPDRFPPPAHVLNVNGEYLWGQSDLPTRIINRASRNALSLHFDVPPKEFIFLARKLLGAYTFLHVIESQVRGNTILEPFLHMREADDRAKVEQKTNN
;
A
#
# COMPACT_ATOMS: atom_id res chain seq x y z
N PRO A 1 0.07 16.16 -29.87
CA PRO A 1 0.93 17.34 -29.69
C PRO A 1 1.07 17.67 -28.20
N ILE A 2 2.13 18.33 -27.80
CA ILE A 2 2.43 18.72 -26.41
C ILE A 2 1.23 19.43 -25.74
N THR A 3 0.42 20.15 -26.50
CA THR A 3 -0.75 20.88 -26.05
C THR A 3 -1.86 19.95 -25.53
N ASP A 4 -2.07 18.79 -26.17
CA ASP A 4 -3.14 17.86 -25.77
C ASP A 4 -2.74 17.12 -24.49
N GLN A 5 -1.48 16.70 -24.37
CA GLN A 5 -0.95 16.09 -23.15
C GLN A 5 -0.97 17.07 -21.97
N PHE A 6 -0.66 18.35 -22.23
CA PHE A 6 -0.73 19.37 -21.20
C PHE A 6 -2.17 19.65 -20.74
N ASN A 7 -3.13 19.68 -21.66
CA ASN A 7 -4.55 19.82 -21.31
C ASN A 7 -5.07 18.63 -20.51
N GLN A 8 -4.72 17.40 -20.93
CA GLN A 8 -5.04 16.19 -20.13
C GLN A 8 -4.47 16.26 -18.71
N TRP A 9 -3.21 16.65 -18.58
CA TRP A 9 -2.59 16.82 -17.27
C TRP A 9 -3.31 17.91 -16.43
N LEU A 10 -3.69 19.05 -17.03
CA LEU A 10 -4.46 20.08 -16.34
C LEU A 10 -5.83 19.59 -15.88
N ASP A 11 -6.51 18.78 -16.69
CA ASP A 11 -7.81 18.22 -16.33
C ASP A 11 -7.69 17.19 -15.20
N GLU A 12 -6.62 16.38 -15.19
CA GLU A 12 -6.32 15.48 -14.08
C GLU A 12 -6.03 16.24 -12.78
N VAL A 13 -5.26 17.31 -12.84
CA VAL A 13 -4.98 18.17 -11.67
C VAL A 13 -6.28 18.83 -11.16
N ARG A 14 -7.13 19.32 -12.06
CA ARG A 14 -8.44 19.89 -11.68
C ARG A 14 -9.34 18.86 -11.02
N GLU A 15 -9.38 17.65 -11.53
CA GLU A 15 -10.19 16.57 -10.95
C GLU A 15 -9.64 16.15 -9.58
N MET A 16 -8.33 16.09 -9.43
CA MET A 16 -7.70 15.83 -8.14
C MET A 16 -8.08 16.89 -7.10
N LEU A 17 -7.96 18.19 -7.46
CA LEU A 17 -8.34 19.29 -6.58
C LEU A 17 -9.84 19.33 -6.26
N ARG A 18 -10.72 18.95 -7.20
CA ARG A 18 -12.15 18.85 -6.94
C ARG A 18 -12.49 17.77 -5.93
N ARG A 19 -11.78 16.63 -5.99
CA ARG A 19 -11.95 15.54 -5.02
C ARG A 19 -11.49 15.92 -3.63
N GLU A 20 -10.41 16.69 -3.50
CA GLU A 20 -9.90 17.16 -2.20
C GLU A 20 -10.86 18.11 -1.46
N VAL A 21 -11.80 18.71 -2.17
CA VAL A 21 -12.83 19.59 -1.56
C VAL A 21 -14.22 18.97 -1.57
N ASP A 22 -14.37 17.71 -1.94
CA ASP A 22 -15.63 16.97 -1.96
C ASP A 22 -15.89 16.31 -0.59
N TYR A 23 -16.34 17.09 0.37
CA TYR A 23 -16.60 16.59 1.71
C TYR A 23 -17.81 15.63 1.80
N ASP A 24 -18.71 15.62 0.83
CA ASP A 24 -19.77 14.62 0.75
C ASP A 24 -19.19 13.24 0.44
N LEU A 25 -18.26 13.15 -0.52
CA LEU A 25 -17.55 11.93 -0.86
C LEU A 25 -16.70 11.44 0.32
N GLU A 26 -15.95 12.34 0.95
CA GLU A 26 -15.09 11.99 2.09
C GLU A 26 -15.93 11.51 3.29
N ALA A 27 -17.02 12.18 3.63
CA ALA A 27 -17.93 11.76 4.69
C ALA A 27 -18.55 10.38 4.39
N HIS A 28 -18.93 10.12 3.13
CA HIS A 28 -19.45 8.81 2.72
C HIS A 28 -18.39 7.72 2.91
N THR A 29 -17.16 7.97 2.48
CA THR A 29 -16.04 7.04 2.58
C THR A 29 -15.65 6.79 4.04
N THR A 30 -15.61 7.83 4.87
CA THR A 30 -15.36 7.72 6.32
C THR A 30 -16.39 6.81 6.99
N ARG A 31 -17.69 6.98 6.70
CA ARG A 31 -18.74 6.08 7.24
C ARG A 31 -18.59 4.65 6.76
N HIS A 32 -18.17 4.45 5.51
CA HIS A 32 -17.92 3.13 4.98
C HIS A 32 -16.79 2.44 5.75
N PHE A 33 -15.63 3.10 5.91
CA PHE A 33 -14.49 2.54 6.65
C PHE A 33 -14.79 2.33 8.12
N ARG A 34 -15.53 3.24 8.77
CA ARG A 34 -16.01 3.06 10.14
C ARG A 34 -16.83 1.77 10.29
N ARG A 35 -17.65 1.43 9.29
CA ARG A 35 -18.48 0.21 9.30
C ARG A 35 -17.65 -1.06 9.10
N ILE A 36 -16.75 -1.09 8.12
CA ILE A 36 -15.98 -2.30 7.83
C ILE A 36 -14.87 -2.57 8.85
N LEU A 37 -14.46 -1.56 9.61
CA LEU A 37 -13.49 -1.68 10.69
C LEU A 37 -14.15 -1.78 12.08
N ALA A 38 -15.48 -1.78 12.20
CA ALA A 38 -16.19 -1.74 13.47
C ALA A 38 -15.83 -2.89 14.41
N GLU A 39 -15.55 -4.07 13.88
CA GLU A 39 -15.19 -5.27 14.65
C GLU A 39 -13.67 -5.39 14.91
N ASP A 40 -12.87 -4.50 14.36
CA ASP A 40 -11.41 -4.50 14.54
C ASP A 40 -11.01 -3.42 15.55
N SER A 41 -10.89 -3.80 16.81
CA SER A 41 -10.58 -2.88 17.92
C SER A 41 -9.25 -2.15 17.80
N ARG A 42 -8.38 -2.55 16.85
CA ARG A 42 -7.10 -1.87 16.61
C ARG A 42 -7.24 -0.54 15.90
N PHE A 43 -8.39 -0.29 15.27
CA PHE A 43 -8.63 0.91 14.48
C PHE A 43 -9.76 1.75 15.03
N VAL A 44 -9.58 3.06 14.95
CA VAL A 44 -10.61 4.06 15.26
C VAL A 44 -10.82 4.91 14.01
N VAL A 45 -12.07 5.04 13.62
CA VAL A 45 -12.50 5.94 12.54
C VAL A 45 -13.47 6.96 13.14
N PRO A 46 -13.26 8.27 12.95
CA PRO A 46 -14.15 9.30 13.49
C PRO A 46 -15.59 9.11 13.05
N GLU A 47 -16.52 9.53 13.89
CA GLU A 47 -17.93 9.60 13.55
C GLU A 47 -18.25 10.90 12.83
N ILE A 48 -18.92 10.82 11.68
CA ILE A 48 -19.40 11.99 10.97
C ILE A 48 -20.68 12.48 11.65
N ILE A 49 -20.72 13.77 12.01
CA ILE A 49 -21.84 14.40 12.68
C ILE A 49 -22.67 15.13 11.62
N ASP A 50 -23.69 14.45 11.10
CA ASP A 50 -24.50 14.92 9.97
C ASP A 50 -25.19 16.25 10.23
N GLU A 51 -25.64 16.50 11.46
CA GLU A 51 -26.31 17.73 11.86
C GLU A 51 -25.44 18.99 11.63
N TYR A 52 -24.12 18.85 11.69
CA TYR A 52 -23.14 19.93 11.52
C TYR A 52 -22.33 19.80 10.23
N SER A 53 -22.68 18.87 9.36
CA SER A 53 -22.00 18.65 8.09
C SER A 53 -22.83 19.17 6.92
N SER A 54 -22.14 19.62 5.85
CA SER A 54 -22.73 20.08 4.61
C SER A 54 -21.75 19.85 3.47
N HIS A 55 -22.14 20.12 2.23
CA HIS A 55 -21.27 20.00 1.06
C HIS A 55 -19.86 20.65 1.23
N ASN A 56 -19.79 21.75 1.97
CA ASN A 56 -18.54 22.51 2.16
C ASN A 56 -17.96 22.41 3.58
N ILE A 57 -18.59 21.65 4.47
CA ILE A 57 -18.17 21.52 5.87
C ILE A 57 -18.37 20.07 6.28
N MET A 58 -17.31 19.43 6.74
CA MET A 58 -17.39 18.10 7.35
C MET A 58 -17.10 18.22 8.85
N CYS A 59 -18.09 17.84 9.67
CA CYS A 59 -17.96 17.76 11.11
C CYS A 59 -17.81 16.30 11.55
N MET A 60 -16.78 16.02 12.34
CA MET A 60 -16.53 14.67 12.85
C MET A 60 -16.17 14.70 14.33
N SER A 61 -16.28 13.55 15.00
CA SER A 61 -15.81 13.40 16.37
C SER A 61 -14.32 13.71 16.47
N PHE A 62 -13.94 14.39 17.56
CA PHE A 62 -12.53 14.64 17.83
C PHE A 62 -11.89 13.39 18.46
N GLU A 63 -10.84 12.90 17.83
CA GLU A 63 -10.13 11.72 18.29
C GLU A 63 -8.77 12.10 18.89
N HIS A 64 -8.49 11.57 20.08
CA HIS A 64 -7.22 11.79 20.75
C HIS A 64 -6.16 10.77 20.28
N GLY A 65 -4.92 11.22 20.25
CA GLY A 65 -3.76 10.39 19.93
C GLY A 65 -2.50 11.25 19.79
N ILE A 66 -1.36 10.60 19.66
CA ILE A 66 -0.07 11.23 19.34
C ILE A 66 0.27 10.99 17.88
N SER A 67 1.07 11.87 17.28
CA SER A 67 1.57 11.68 15.92
C SER A 67 2.46 10.44 15.83
N VAL A 68 2.45 9.78 14.67
CA VAL A 68 3.37 8.66 14.38
C VAL A 68 4.85 9.07 14.56
N ASN A 69 5.16 10.35 14.31
CA ASN A 69 6.52 10.92 14.45
C ASN A 69 6.81 11.43 15.86
N ASP A 70 5.91 11.27 16.82
CA ASP A 70 6.15 11.71 18.20
C ASP A 70 7.27 10.85 18.82
N PRO A 71 8.29 11.45 19.45
CA PRO A 71 9.37 10.70 20.11
C PRO A 71 8.87 9.66 21.12
N ALA A 72 7.73 9.89 21.76
CA ALA A 72 7.11 8.94 22.70
C ALA A 72 6.76 7.59 22.05
N VAL A 73 6.61 7.54 20.73
CA VAL A 73 6.37 6.27 20.01
C VAL A 73 7.58 5.35 20.10
N LEU A 74 8.79 5.88 20.03
CA LEU A 74 10.03 5.10 20.16
C LEU A 74 10.32 4.69 21.60
N GLU A 75 9.70 5.35 22.59
CA GLU A 75 9.76 4.95 24.01
C GLU A 75 8.85 3.76 24.35
N LEU A 76 7.89 3.44 23.45
CA LEU A 76 7.06 2.25 23.59
C LEU A 76 7.92 0.97 23.52
N SER A 77 7.48 -0.07 24.22
CA SER A 77 8.12 -1.38 24.09
C SER A 77 8.12 -1.87 22.64
N GLN A 78 9.12 -2.65 22.26
CA GLN A 78 9.20 -3.23 20.93
C GLN A 78 7.93 -4.02 20.55
N GLN A 79 7.33 -4.73 21.52
CA GLN A 79 6.09 -5.48 21.32
C GLN A 79 4.93 -4.57 20.91
N ARG A 80 4.80 -3.39 21.49
CA ARG A 80 3.76 -2.40 21.16
C ARG A 80 3.97 -1.84 19.75
N ARG A 81 5.20 -1.47 19.42
CA ARG A 81 5.57 -1.00 18.08
C ARG A 81 5.34 -2.07 17.01
N ASN A 82 5.62 -3.34 17.34
CA ASN A 82 5.36 -4.48 16.46
C ASN A 82 3.85 -4.70 16.24
N PHE A 83 3.05 -4.55 17.29
CA PHE A 83 1.59 -4.67 17.20
C PHE A 83 1.00 -3.60 16.26
N ILE A 84 1.42 -2.34 16.42
CA ILE A 84 1.01 -1.23 15.55
C ILE A 84 1.48 -1.47 14.10
N GLY A 85 2.74 -1.84 13.91
CA GLY A 85 3.29 -2.10 12.58
C GLY A 85 2.58 -3.25 11.87
N ARG A 86 2.28 -4.34 12.60
CA ARG A 86 1.50 -5.46 12.07
C ARG A 86 0.11 -5.01 11.63
N ALA A 87 -0.59 -4.20 12.45
CA ALA A 87 -1.93 -3.71 12.13
C ALA A 87 -1.93 -2.86 10.83
N ILE A 88 -0.96 -1.96 10.63
CA ILE A 88 -0.83 -1.16 9.40
C ILE A 88 -0.58 -2.04 8.17
N MET A 89 0.27 -3.06 8.27
CA MET A 89 0.52 -3.97 7.14
C MET A 89 -0.70 -4.83 6.81
N GLU A 90 -1.41 -5.33 7.82
CA GLU A 90 -2.67 -6.06 7.62
C GLU A 90 -3.73 -5.16 6.98
N LEU A 91 -3.85 -3.89 7.40
CA LEU A 91 -4.75 -2.90 6.77
C LEU A 91 -4.41 -2.73 5.28
N CYS A 92 -3.13 -2.59 4.95
CA CYS A 92 -2.67 -2.48 3.57
C CYS A 92 -3.05 -3.73 2.74
N CYS A 93 -2.88 -4.93 3.29
CA CYS A 93 -3.29 -6.17 2.63
C CYS A 93 -4.82 -6.22 2.42
N ARG A 94 -5.62 -5.84 3.42
CA ARG A 94 -7.09 -5.80 3.31
C ARG A 94 -7.56 -4.84 2.24
N GLU A 95 -6.96 -3.65 2.16
CA GLU A 95 -7.26 -2.67 1.13
C GLU A 95 -7.06 -3.23 -0.29
N VAL A 96 -5.98 -3.99 -0.51
CA VAL A 96 -5.60 -4.54 -1.84
C VAL A 96 -6.36 -5.83 -2.15
N PHE A 97 -6.46 -6.77 -1.21
CA PHE A 97 -6.96 -8.12 -1.47
C PHE A 97 -8.44 -8.30 -1.13
N GLU A 98 -8.96 -7.54 -0.16
CA GLU A 98 -10.32 -7.73 0.36
C GLU A 98 -11.28 -6.68 -0.19
N TRP A 99 -10.91 -5.39 -0.12
CA TRP A 99 -11.85 -4.30 -0.38
C TRP A 99 -11.75 -3.64 -1.75
N ASN A 100 -10.66 -3.80 -2.48
CA ASN A 100 -10.35 -3.05 -3.71
C ASN A 100 -10.41 -1.52 -3.51
N LYS A 101 -10.15 -1.07 -2.31
CA LYS A 101 -10.16 0.35 -1.91
C LYS A 101 -8.88 0.65 -1.18
N MET A 102 -8.13 1.64 -1.65
CA MET A 102 -6.85 1.98 -1.05
C MET A 102 -6.78 3.47 -0.70
N GLN A 103 -6.26 3.76 0.51
CA GLN A 103 -5.77 5.09 0.84
C GLN A 103 -4.49 5.34 0.03
N THR A 104 -4.53 6.34 -0.86
CA THR A 104 -3.43 6.65 -1.78
C THR A 104 -2.54 7.81 -1.33
N ASP A 105 -2.90 8.47 -0.21
CA ASP A 105 -2.07 9.49 0.42
C ASP A 105 -1.28 8.89 1.60
N PRO A 106 0.06 8.80 1.51
CA PRO A 106 0.90 8.23 2.55
C PRO A 106 1.25 9.20 3.68
N ASN A 107 0.54 10.31 3.80
CA ASN A 107 0.83 11.34 4.81
C ASN A 107 0.59 10.80 6.24
N PHE A 108 1.59 10.92 7.11
CA PHE A 108 1.47 10.52 8.51
C PHE A 108 0.47 11.36 9.32
N GLY A 109 0.14 12.58 8.86
CA GLY A 109 -0.92 13.39 9.43
C GLY A 109 -2.30 12.73 9.39
N ASN A 110 -2.48 11.72 8.53
CA ASN A 110 -3.71 10.95 8.41
C ASN A 110 -3.87 9.88 9.50
N TYR A 111 -2.86 9.72 10.37
CA TYR A 111 -2.81 8.70 11.42
C TYR A 111 -2.44 9.30 12.77
N LEU A 112 -3.18 8.91 13.82
CA LEU A 112 -2.73 9.10 15.20
C LEU A 112 -2.61 7.75 15.90
N LEU A 113 -1.75 7.68 16.90
CA LEU A 113 -1.61 6.52 17.77
C LEU A 113 -2.24 6.84 19.12
N ARG A 114 -3.31 6.13 19.47
CA ARG A 114 -3.92 6.17 20.79
C ARG A 114 -3.29 5.09 21.64
N ILE A 115 -2.45 5.51 22.56
CA ILE A 115 -1.68 4.63 23.40
C ILE A 115 -2.51 4.23 24.62
N GLY A 116 -2.83 2.93 24.71
CA GLY A 116 -3.59 2.34 25.81
C GLY A 116 -2.73 1.95 27.00
N GLU A 117 -3.31 1.23 27.95
CA GLU A 117 -2.58 0.70 29.11
C GLU A 117 -1.58 -0.38 28.70
N ASP A 118 -1.90 -1.17 27.67
CA ASP A 118 -1.06 -2.23 27.09
C ASP A 118 -1.23 -2.29 25.56
N ASN A 119 -0.51 -3.20 24.91
CA ASN A 119 -0.56 -3.36 23.45
C ASN A 119 -1.93 -3.78 22.91
N ALA A 120 -2.75 -4.49 23.69
CA ALA A 120 -4.10 -4.90 23.24
C ALA A 120 -5.07 -3.71 23.19
N HIS A 121 -4.75 -2.62 23.87
CA HIS A 121 -5.53 -1.39 23.91
C HIS A 121 -4.91 -0.26 23.06
N ASP A 122 -3.79 -0.53 22.38
CA ASP A 122 -3.22 0.42 21.42
C ASP A 122 -4.09 0.48 20.17
N GLN A 123 -4.39 1.69 19.69
CA GLN A 123 -5.24 1.90 18.55
C GLN A 123 -4.60 2.86 17.56
N ILE A 124 -4.89 2.62 16.27
CA ILE A 124 -4.54 3.51 15.18
C ILE A 124 -5.80 4.28 14.80
N VAL A 125 -5.75 5.59 14.93
CA VAL A 125 -6.83 6.48 14.51
C VAL A 125 -6.60 6.86 13.05
N LEU A 126 -7.57 6.60 12.19
CA LEU A 126 -7.55 6.92 10.77
C LEU A 126 -8.40 8.19 10.57
N LEU A 127 -7.77 9.31 10.18
CA LEU A 127 -8.41 10.63 10.19
C LEU A 127 -8.94 11.08 8.83
N ASP A 128 -8.30 10.67 7.72
CA ASP A 128 -8.55 11.20 6.38
C ASP A 128 -8.90 10.07 5.42
N PHE A 129 -10.02 10.22 4.72
CA PHE A 129 -10.54 9.27 3.73
C PHE A 129 -10.79 9.92 2.36
N GLY A 130 -10.41 11.19 2.20
CA GLY A 130 -10.56 11.94 0.94
C GLY A 130 -9.72 11.39 -0.21
N ALA A 131 -8.57 10.80 0.11
CA ALA A 131 -7.68 10.17 -0.86
C ALA A 131 -7.93 8.67 -1.08
N ILE A 132 -9.01 8.11 -0.55
CA ILE A 132 -9.41 6.72 -0.83
C ILE A 132 -9.86 6.62 -2.28
N ARG A 133 -9.37 5.59 -2.97
CA ARG A 133 -9.76 5.26 -4.34
C ARG A 133 -10.29 3.85 -4.44
N ASP A 134 -11.36 3.71 -5.22
CA ASP A 134 -11.84 2.42 -5.71
C ASP A 134 -11.01 1.98 -6.91
N PHE A 135 -10.71 0.70 -6.97
CA PHE A 135 -9.98 0.11 -8.07
C PHE A 135 -10.77 -1.04 -8.68
N ASP A 136 -10.85 -1.04 -9.99
CA ASP A 136 -11.45 -2.14 -10.72
C ASP A 136 -10.61 -3.42 -10.60
N ASP A 137 -11.27 -4.56 -10.56
CA ASP A 137 -10.59 -5.87 -10.55
C ASP A 137 -9.74 -6.10 -11.80
N ASP A 138 -10.04 -5.41 -12.91
CA ASP A 138 -9.25 -5.49 -14.15
C ASP A 138 -7.85 -4.89 -14.01
N VAL A 139 -7.65 -4.07 -12.98
CA VAL A 139 -6.35 -3.49 -12.63
C VAL A 139 -5.77 -4.18 -11.39
N LEU A 140 -6.57 -4.31 -10.31
CA LEU A 140 -6.07 -4.94 -9.09
C LEU A 140 -5.86 -6.44 -9.22
N GLY A 141 -6.62 -7.14 -10.06
CA GLY A 141 -6.41 -8.57 -10.30
C GLY A 141 -4.98 -8.87 -10.77
N PRO A 142 -4.53 -8.28 -11.90
CA PRO A 142 -3.12 -8.40 -12.31
C PRO A 142 -2.12 -7.86 -11.28
N GLY A 143 -2.45 -6.80 -10.54
CA GLY A 143 -1.61 -6.28 -9.45
C GLY A 143 -1.42 -7.28 -8.31
N ARG A 144 -2.49 -7.95 -7.86
CA ARG A 144 -2.42 -9.05 -6.87
C ARG A 144 -1.63 -10.24 -7.41
N GLU A 145 -1.77 -10.56 -8.70
CA GLU A 145 -0.96 -11.58 -9.36
C GLU A 145 0.53 -11.23 -9.38
N MET A 146 0.88 -9.96 -9.59
CA MET A 146 2.27 -9.50 -9.45
C MET A 146 2.79 -9.72 -8.03
N ILE A 147 2.00 -9.41 -7.00
CA ILE A 147 2.39 -9.64 -5.60
C ILE A 147 2.60 -11.14 -5.34
N ARG A 148 1.67 -12.02 -5.78
CA ARG A 148 1.80 -13.48 -5.63
C ARG A 148 3.01 -14.04 -6.36
N ALA A 149 3.20 -13.63 -7.62
CA ALA A 149 4.34 -14.05 -8.42
C ALA A 149 5.66 -13.62 -7.77
N SER A 150 5.70 -12.40 -7.24
CA SER A 150 6.87 -11.88 -6.53
C SER A 150 7.12 -12.63 -5.22
N TYR A 151 6.05 -12.96 -4.47
CA TYR A 151 6.16 -13.74 -3.23
C TYR A 151 6.79 -15.12 -3.47
N HIS A 152 6.45 -15.76 -4.59
CA HIS A 152 6.98 -17.07 -4.95
C HIS A 152 8.24 -17.03 -5.83
N HIS A 153 8.74 -15.84 -6.19
CA HIS A 153 9.82 -15.64 -7.17
C HIS A 153 9.53 -16.32 -8.53
N ASP A 154 8.26 -16.32 -8.93
CA ASP A 154 7.80 -16.88 -10.22
C ASP A 154 7.87 -15.79 -11.31
N ALA A 155 9.01 -15.74 -12.00
CA ALA A 155 9.25 -14.74 -13.05
C ALA A 155 8.31 -14.85 -14.24
N GLU A 156 7.88 -16.08 -14.61
CA GLU A 156 6.96 -16.28 -15.74
C GLU A 156 5.53 -15.84 -15.39
N ARG A 157 5.07 -16.11 -14.18
CA ARG A 157 3.79 -15.61 -13.66
C ARG A 157 3.83 -14.08 -13.55
N LEU A 158 4.91 -13.52 -13.06
CA LEU A 158 5.12 -12.07 -12.96
C LEU A 158 5.05 -11.41 -14.34
N LYS A 159 5.75 -11.96 -15.35
CA LYS A 159 5.73 -11.46 -16.72
C LYS A 159 4.31 -11.43 -17.30
N ARG A 160 3.50 -12.48 -17.11
CA ARG A 160 2.10 -12.49 -17.56
C ARG A 160 1.26 -11.42 -16.86
N ALA A 161 1.42 -11.25 -15.56
CA ALA A 161 0.70 -10.22 -14.81
C ALA A 161 1.08 -8.80 -15.26
N MET A 162 2.36 -8.56 -15.56
CA MET A 162 2.85 -7.29 -16.11
C MET A 162 2.29 -7.00 -17.51
N ALA A 163 2.23 -8.01 -18.39
CA ALA A 163 1.65 -7.87 -19.71
C ALA A 163 0.15 -7.52 -19.64
N ALA A 164 -0.58 -8.10 -18.68
CA ALA A 164 -2.00 -7.81 -18.48
C ALA A 164 -2.28 -6.38 -17.98
N LEU A 165 -1.26 -5.65 -17.53
CA LEU A 165 -1.34 -4.24 -17.14
C LEU A 165 -0.81 -3.27 -18.19
N ASP A 166 -0.51 -3.75 -19.39
CA ASP A 166 0.13 -2.96 -20.45
C ASP A 166 1.43 -2.26 -20.00
N PHE A 167 2.16 -2.93 -19.11
CA PHE A 167 3.33 -2.38 -18.44
C PHE A 167 4.59 -2.43 -19.32
N LEU A 168 4.54 -3.28 -20.32
CA LEU A 168 5.67 -3.55 -21.19
C LEU A 168 5.21 -3.51 -22.64
N SER A 169 6.07 -3.01 -23.52
CA SER A 169 5.90 -3.16 -24.97
C SER A 169 5.76 -4.64 -25.34
N ASP A 170 5.15 -4.94 -26.49
CA ASP A 170 4.88 -6.32 -26.95
C ASP A 170 6.10 -7.25 -26.96
N ASN A 171 7.30 -6.70 -27.03
CA ASN A 171 8.54 -7.48 -27.03
C ASN A 171 9.66 -6.78 -26.23
N PRO A 172 9.56 -6.75 -24.90
CA PRO A 172 10.54 -6.07 -24.06
C PRO A 172 11.90 -6.79 -24.11
N PRO A 173 13.01 -6.05 -24.07
CA PRO A 173 14.33 -6.65 -23.95
C PRO A 173 14.41 -7.58 -22.72
N PRO A 174 15.04 -8.77 -22.84
CA PRO A 174 15.16 -9.71 -21.72
C PRO A 174 15.75 -9.08 -20.45
N ARG A 175 16.74 -8.23 -20.59
CA ARG A 175 17.37 -7.51 -19.48
C ARG A 175 16.41 -6.59 -18.74
N LEU A 176 15.47 -5.95 -19.46
CA LEU A 176 14.46 -5.09 -18.81
C LEU A 176 13.49 -5.92 -17.95
N LEU A 177 13.09 -7.09 -18.45
CA LEU A 177 12.29 -8.05 -17.70
C LEU A 177 12.98 -8.54 -16.43
N GLU A 178 14.26 -8.89 -16.54
CA GLU A 178 15.08 -9.32 -15.41
C GLU A 178 15.21 -8.21 -14.35
N ASP A 179 15.56 -6.99 -14.78
CA ASP A 179 15.71 -5.83 -13.88
C ASP A 179 14.40 -5.47 -13.18
N PHE A 180 13.26 -5.53 -13.92
CA PHE A 180 11.96 -5.23 -13.33
C PHE A 180 11.46 -6.35 -12.42
N SER A 181 11.68 -7.61 -12.78
CA SER A 181 11.37 -8.74 -11.90
C SER A 181 12.16 -8.65 -10.60
N ALA A 182 13.45 -8.31 -10.68
CA ALA A 182 14.27 -8.08 -9.51
C ALA A 182 13.75 -6.91 -8.63
N LEU A 183 13.24 -5.83 -9.25
CA LEU A 183 12.59 -4.73 -8.52
C LEU A 183 11.34 -5.22 -7.78
N CYS A 184 10.48 -6.00 -8.43
CA CYS A 184 9.25 -6.52 -7.83
C CYS A 184 9.56 -7.49 -6.67
N PHE A 185 10.56 -8.37 -6.82
CA PHE A 185 10.98 -9.27 -5.76
C PHE A 185 11.57 -8.52 -4.56
N GLU A 186 12.39 -7.50 -4.82
CA GLU A 186 12.96 -6.63 -3.80
C GLU A 186 11.88 -5.80 -3.11
N ALA A 187 10.89 -5.29 -3.85
CA ALA A 187 9.83 -4.46 -3.28
C ALA A 187 8.99 -5.16 -2.21
N ILE A 188 8.87 -6.49 -2.27
CA ILE A 188 8.14 -7.28 -1.27
C ILE A 188 9.05 -8.14 -0.39
N GLU A 189 10.37 -7.90 -0.40
CA GLU A 189 11.37 -8.61 0.41
C GLU A 189 10.92 -8.82 1.86
N VAL A 190 10.35 -7.77 2.45
CA VAL A 190 9.90 -7.76 3.85
C VAL A 190 8.67 -8.65 4.11
N LEU A 191 7.91 -8.99 3.07
CA LEU A 191 6.71 -9.80 3.13
C LEU A 191 6.97 -11.26 2.73
N GLN A 192 8.16 -11.59 2.26
CA GLN A 192 8.55 -12.94 1.86
C GLN A 192 8.89 -13.80 3.08
N ASP A 193 8.87 -15.11 2.87
CA ASP A 193 9.36 -16.05 3.88
C ASP A 193 10.88 -15.96 3.98
N PRO A 194 11.43 -15.47 5.10
CA PRO A 194 12.88 -15.29 5.26
C PRO A 194 13.66 -16.60 5.28
N ASP A 195 13.01 -17.73 5.55
CA ASP A 195 13.65 -19.04 5.52
C ASP A 195 13.83 -19.55 4.08
N ARG A 196 12.98 -19.07 3.16
CA ARG A 196 13.03 -19.42 1.73
C ARG A 196 13.75 -18.37 0.88
N PHE A 197 13.54 -17.12 1.17
CA PHE A 197 14.11 -15.96 0.47
C PHE A 197 14.72 -15.00 1.49
N PRO A 198 15.92 -15.31 2.02
CA PRO A 198 16.51 -14.52 3.08
C PRO A 198 16.86 -13.10 2.59
N PRO A 199 16.37 -12.06 3.28
CA PRO A 199 16.85 -10.70 3.05
C PRO A 199 18.29 -10.53 3.56
N PRO A 200 18.90 -9.35 3.36
CA PRO A 200 20.22 -9.09 3.92
C PRO A 200 20.29 -9.38 5.43
N ALA A 201 21.33 -10.07 5.90
CA ALA A 201 21.41 -10.57 7.27
C ALA A 201 21.29 -9.47 8.35
N HIS A 202 21.68 -8.22 8.03
CA HIS A 202 21.64 -7.11 8.98
C HIS A 202 20.21 -6.60 9.26
N VAL A 203 19.23 -6.95 8.41
CA VAL A 203 17.82 -6.55 8.60
C VAL A 203 16.95 -7.66 9.18
N LEU A 204 17.54 -8.76 9.65
CA LEU A 204 16.82 -9.83 10.36
C LEU A 204 17.31 -9.96 11.79
N ASN A 205 16.39 -10.17 12.73
CA ASN A 205 16.72 -10.62 14.07
C ASN A 205 16.75 -12.16 14.15
N VAL A 206 17.13 -12.67 15.32
CA VAL A 206 17.25 -14.12 15.57
C VAL A 206 15.92 -14.89 15.46
N ASN A 207 14.79 -14.19 15.48
CA ASN A 207 13.44 -14.76 15.36
C ASN A 207 12.95 -14.73 13.90
N GLY A 208 13.75 -14.25 12.94
CA GLY A 208 13.33 -14.07 11.55
C GLY A 208 12.38 -12.90 11.34
N GLU A 209 12.35 -11.94 12.26
CA GLU A 209 11.57 -10.70 12.13
C GLU A 209 12.42 -9.64 11.41
N TYR A 210 11.79 -8.92 10.50
CA TYR A 210 12.44 -7.86 9.72
C TYR A 210 12.60 -6.59 10.55
N LEU A 211 13.83 -6.09 10.66
CA LEU A 211 14.23 -4.92 11.45
C LEU A 211 14.04 -3.63 10.64
N TRP A 212 12.83 -3.08 10.64
CA TRP A 212 12.49 -1.93 9.81
C TRP A 212 13.35 -0.69 10.07
N GLY A 213 13.71 -0.41 11.31
CA GLY A 213 14.58 0.73 11.66
C GLY A 213 16.00 0.63 11.10
N GLN A 214 16.44 -0.56 10.66
CA GLN A 214 17.75 -0.79 10.07
C GLN A 214 17.69 -1.01 8.55
N SER A 215 16.48 -0.98 7.96
CA SER A 215 16.28 -1.30 6.55
C SER A 215 16.67 -0.15 5.64
N ASP A 216 17.44 -0.48 4.61
CA ASP A 216 17.74 0.39 3.47
C ASP A 216 16.84 0.12 2.24
N LEU A 217 15.83 -0.74 2.41
CA LEU A 217 14.93 -1.19 1.34
C LEU A 217 14.29 -0.05 0.55
N PRO A 218 13.72 1.03 1.17
CA PRO A 218 13.16 2.13 0.42
C PRO A 218 14.20 2.80 -0.50
N THR A 219 15.42 2.97 -0.04
CA THR A 219 16.51 3.53 -0.83
C THR A 219 16.91 2.61 -1.98
N ARG A 220 16.98 1.30 -1.75
CA ARG A 220 17.30 0.30 -2.79
C ARG A 220 16.23 0.28 -3.88
N ILE A 221 14.95 0.28 -3.50
CA ILE A 221 13.81 0.34 -4.44
C ILE A 221 13.89 1.60 -5.30
N ILE A 222 14.06 2.78 -4.70
CA ILE A 222 14.15 4.06 -5.43
C ILE A 222 15.33 4.05 -6.40
N ASN A 223 16.49 3.60 -5.96
CA ASN A 223 17.69 3.55 -6.81
C ASN A 223 17.52 2.58 -7.98
N ARG A 224 16.85 1.44 -7.79
CA ARG A 224 16.58 0.48 -8.86
C ARG A 224 15.52 1.01 -9.81
N ALA A 225 14.43 1.54 -9.30
CA ALA A 225 13.37 2.16 -10.10
C ALA A 225 13.89 3.30 -10.97
N SER A 226 14.73 4.18 -10.43
CA SER A 226 15.35 5.28 -11.18
C SER A 226 16.24 4.80 -12.33
N ARG A 227 16.98 3.71 -12.14
CA ARG A 227 17.79 3.10 -13.22
C ARG A 227 16.91 2.51 -14.32
N ASN A 228 15.81 1.87 -13.96
CA ASN A 228 14.87 1.28 -14.91
C ASN A 228 14.11 2.36 -15.71
N ALA A 229 13.72 3.46 -15.06
CA ALA A 229 13.02 4.58 -15.69
C ALA A 229 13.85 5.31 -16.77
N LEU A 230 15.18 5.19 -16.74
CA LEU A 230 16.09 5.72 -17.77
C LEU A 230 16.16 4.84 -19.02
N SER A 231 15.54 3.66 -19.01
CA SER A 231 15.48 2.78 -20.19
C SER A 231 14.45 3.33 -21.21
N LEU A 232 14.87 3.46 -22.46
CA LEU A 232 14.00 3.93 -23.56
C LEU A 232 12.84 2.94 -23.90
N HIS A 233 12.80 1.78 -23.28
CA HIS A 233 11.80 0.73 -23.52
C HIS A 233 10.81 0.60 -22.35
N PHE A 234 10.83 1.54 -21.40
CA PHE A 234 9.93 1.54 -20.27
C PHE A 234 8.76 2.47 -20.59
N ASP A 235 7.58 1.91 -20.76
CA ASP A 235 6.35 2.68 -20.87
C ASP A 235 5.97 3.24 -19.48
N VAL A 236 5.26 4.37 -19.47
CA VAL A 236 4.81 4.96 -18.21
C VAL A 236 3.85 3.98 -17.54
N PRO A 237 4.14 3.55 -16.29
CA PRO A 237 3.26 2.63 -15.59
C PRO A 237 1.83 3.17 -15.51
N PRO A 238 0.81 2.30 -15.57
CA PRO A 238 -0.55 2.71 -15.28
C PRO A 238 -0.61 3.48 -13.96
N LYS A 239 -1.42 4.55 -13.92
CA LYS A 239 -1.54 5.40 -12.71
C LYS A 239 -1.92 4.59 -11.47
N GLU A 240 -2.68 3.54 -11.64
CA GLU A 240 -3.12 2.63 -10.59
C GLU A 240 -1.95 1.88 -9.94
N PHE A 241 -0.98 1.47 -10.75
CA PHE A 241 0.27 0.87 -10.23
C PHE A 241 1.08 1.87 -9.40
N ILE A 242 1.11 3.13 -9.83
CA ILE A 242 1.78 4.19 -9.07
C ILE A 242 1.11 4.35 -7.68
N PHE A 243 -0.22 4.27 -7.60
CA PHE A 243 -0.93 4.31 -6.32
C PHE A 243 -0.62 3.12 -5.43
N LEU A 244 -0.56 1.91 -6.00
CA LEU A 244 -0.16 0.71 -5.25
C LEU A 244 1.28 0.83 -4.72
N ALA A 245 2.21 1.31 -5.54
CA ALA A 245 3.60 1.53 -5.13
C ALA A 245 3.70 2.61 -4.04
N ARG A 246 2.96 3.73 -4.16
CA ARG A 246 2.89 4.77 -3.12
C ARG A 246 2.32 4.24 -1.81
N LYS A 247 1.25 3.43 -1.86
CA LYS A 247 0.68 2.81 -0.67
C LYS A 247 1.68 1.93 0.04
N LEU A 248 2.35 1.06 -0.70
CA LEU A 248 3.36 0.16 -0.15
C LEU A 248 4.54 0.93 0.47
N LEU A 249 5.05 1.92 -0.24
CA LEU A 249 6.14 2.78 0.25
C LEU A 249 5.72 3.56 1.50
N GLY A 250 4.47 4.06 1.56
CA GLY A 250 3.93 4.73 2.74
C GLY A 250 3.86 3.80 3.95
N ALA A 251 3.35 2.57 3.77
CA ALA A 251 3.33 1.56 4.82
C ALA A 251 4.75 1.23 5.30
N TYR A 252 5.70 1.06 4.39
CA TYR A 252 7.11 0.78 4.72
C TYR A 252 7.76 1.92 5.48
N THR A 253 7.49 3.16 5.08
CA THR A 253 8.00 4.33 5.79
C THR A 253 7.39 4.43 7.20
N PHE A 254 6.11 4.10 7.35
CA PHE A 254 5.45 4.05 8.66
C PHE A 254 6.16 3.04 9.59
N LEU A 255 6.40 1.81 9.11
CA LEU A 255 7.06 0.77 9.89
C LEU A 255 8.51 1.14 10.24
N HIS A 256 9.21 1.82 9.31
CA HIS A 256 10.56 2.32 9.53
C HIS A 256 10.59 3.38 10.65
N VAL A 257 9.68 4.35 10.62
CA VAL A 257 9.62 5.44 11.61
C VAL A 257 9.35 4.92 13.01
N ILE A 258 8.45 3.94 13.15
CA ILE A 258 8.17 3.32 14.48
C ILE A 258 9.18 2.20 14.83
N GLU A 259 10.17 1.94 13.98
CA GLU A 259 11.16 0.86 14.13
C GLU A 259 10.51 -0.49 14.48
N SER A 260 9.46 -0.85 13.77
CA SER A 260 8.75 -2.10 13.96
C SER A 260 9.63 -3.31 13.60
N GLN A 261 9.36 -4.45 14.23
CA GLN A 261 10.01 -5.75 13.94
C GLN A 261 8.90 -6.77 13.72
N VAL A 262 8.69 -7.19 12.49
CA VAL A 262 7.61 -8.12 12.14
C VAL A 262 8.07 -9.16 11.14
N ARG A 263 7.51 -10.36 11.22
CA ARG A 263 7.67 -11.40 10.22
C ARG A 263 6.58 -11.25 9.17
N GLY A 264 6.92 -10.61 8.03
CA GLY A 264 5.94 -10.12 7.08
C GLY A 264 5.18 -11.22 6.32
N ASN A 265 5.79 -12.40 6.08
CA ASN A 265 5.08 -13.52 5.45
C ASN A 265 3.85 -13.94 6.26
N THR A 266 3.91 -13.91 7.60
CA THR A 266 2.75 -14.24 8.45
C THR A 266 1.59 -13.25 8.32
N ILE A 267 1.87 -12.07 7.75
CA ILE A 267 0.86 -11.04 7.47
C ILE A 267 0.26 -11.25 6.08
N LEU A 268 1.09 -11.50 5.06
CA LEU A 268 0.64 -11.58 3.67
C LEU A 268 0.02 -12.92 3.31
N GLU A 269 0.57 -14.04 3.82
CA GLU A 269 0.12 -15.40 3.44
C GLU A 269 -1.39 -15.63 3.53
N PRO A 270 -2.12 -15.16 4.56
CA PRO A 270 -3.58 -15.33 4.64
C PRO A 270 -4.33 -14.71 3.45
N PHE A 271 -3.75 -13.70 2.79
CA PHE A 271 -4.38 -12.98 1.69
C PHE A 271 -4.04 -13.56 0.31
N LEU A 272 -2.96 -14.31 0.16
CA LEU A 272 -2.48 -14.80 -1.14
C LEU A 272 -3.51 -15.65 -1.88
N HIS A 273 -4.36 -16.39 -1.17
CA HIS A 273 -5.40 -17.26 -1.77
C HIS A 273 -6.71 -16.53 -2.06
N MET A 274 -6.88 -15.32 -1.54
CA MET A 274 -8.10 -14.52 -1.78
C MET A 274 -8.19 -14.16 -3.25
N ARG A 275 -9.32 -14.45 -3.91
CA ARG A 275 -9.60 -14.13 -5.33
C ARG A 275 -8.57 -14.68 -6.34
N GLU A 276 -7.73 -15.64 -5.96
CA GLU A 276 -6.61 -16.09 -6.82
C GLU A 276 -7.11 -16.65 -8.17
N ALA A 277 -8.19 -17.42 -8.18
CA ALA A 277 -8.74 -17.99 -9.40
C ALA A 277 -9.28 -16.90 -10.35
N ASP A 278 -9.98 -15.90 -9.81
CA ASP A 278 -10.57 -14.81 -10.58
C ASP A 278 -9.48 -13.90 -11.15
N ASP A 279 -8.47 -13.56 -10.34
CA ASP A 279 -7.34 -12.74 -10.76
C ASP A 279 -6.53 -13.42 -11.88
N ARG A 280 -6.30 -14.73 -11.77
CA ARG A 280 -5.60 -15.52 -12.78
C ARG A 280 -6.38 -15.56 -14.10
N ALA A 281 -7.70 -15.76 -14.03
CA ALA A 281 -8.56 -15.75 -15.23
C ALA A 281 -8.51 -14.38 -15.94
N LYS A 282 -8.47 -13.28 -15.20
CA LYS A 282 -8.33 -11.92 -15.76
C LYS A 282 -6.99 -11.71 -16.47
N VAL A 283 -5.90 -12.18 -15.89
CA VAL A 283 -4.57 -12.11 -16.53
C VAL A 283 -4.57 -12.92 -17.85
N GLU A 284 -5.10 -14.14 -17.84
CA GLU A 284 -5.17 -14.99 -19.04
C GLU A 284 -6.03 -14.37 -20.14
N GLN A 285 -7.18 -13.77 -19.78
CA GLN A 285 -8.05 -13.10 -20.74
C GLN A 285 -7.35 -11.91 -21.43
N LYS A 286 -6.64 -11.09 -20.67
CA LYS A 286 -5.94 -9.90 -21.20
C LYS A 286 -4.69 -10.23 -22.02
N THR A 287 -4.01 -11.32 -21.70
CA THR A 287 -2.81 -11.75 -22.46
C THR A 287 -3.12 -12.51 -23.73
N ASN A 288 -4.37 -12.97 -23.93
CA ASN A 288 -4.81 -13.68 -25.14
C ASN A 288 -5.54 -12.80 -26.16
N ASN A 289 -5.80 -11.53 -25.83
CA ASN A 289 -6.38 -10.52 -26.72
C ASN A 289 -5.31 -9.59 -27.29
#